data_a26701e04f1c03493b448b4eb14f8a35
#
_entry.id   a26701e04f1c03493b448b4eb14f8a35
#
_cell.length_a   1.000
_cell.length_b   1.000
_cell.length_c   1.000
_cell.angle_alpha   90.00
_cell.angle_beta   90.00
_cell.angle_gamma   90.00
#
_symmetry.space_group_name_H-M   'P 1'
#
loop_
_entity.id
_entity.type
_entity.pdbx_description
1 polymer ?
#
loop_
_entity_poly.entity_id
_entity_poly.type
_entity_poly.pdbx_seq_one_letter_code
_entity_poly.pdbx_strand_id
1 'polypeptide(L)'
;MRTLEKILLYKSSSCTRCPIAKFILNRVLSTKGLSYSETVEERDAEKDSNAMAELLMLDSVNTPVLVAGDVVLREEEALKERLVREAVEKWASSKGL
;
A
#
# COMPACT_ATOMS: atom_id res chain seq x y z
N MET A 1 -13.61 -10.46 16.44
CA MET A 1 -12.25 -9.99 16.53
C MET A 1 -11.62 -9.94 15.17
N ARG A 2 -10.97 -8.85 14.89
CA ARG A 2 -10.44 -8.74 13.56
C ARG A 2 -9.06 -9.36 13.45
N THR A 3 -8.82 -9.92 12.31
CA THR A 3 -7.55 -10.52 12.01
C THR A 3 -6.55 -9.42 11.70
N LEU A 4 -5.34 -9.82 11.29
CA LEU A 4 -4.33 -8.87 10.89
C LEU A 4 -4.83 -8.04 9.72
N GLU A 5 -4.63 -6.75 9.82
CA GLU A 5 -4.94 -5.87 8.70
C GLU A 5 -3.85 -6.00 7.67
N LYS A 6 -4.25 -6.02 6.42
CA LYS A 6 -3.29 -6.05 5.34
C LYS A 6 -2.83 -4.65 5.00
N ILE A 7 -1.68 -4.57 4.35
CA ILE A 7 -1.23 -3.34 3.74
C ILE A 7 -2.10 -3.10 2.52
N LEU A 8 -2.58 -1.86 2.36
CA LEU A 8 -3.45 -1.52 1.24
C LEU A 8 -2.67 -0.75 0.20
N LEU A 9 -2.81 -1.14 -1.05
CA LEU A 9 -2.20 -0.42 -2.17
C LEU A 9 -3.32 0.03 -3.09
N TYR A 10 -3.58 1.34 -3.12
CA TYR A 10 -4.60 1.92 -3.98
C TYR A 10 -3.99 2.18 -5.35
N LYS A 11 -4.67 1.71 -6.38
CA LYS A 11 -4.17 1.78 -7.76
C LYS A 11 -5.31 2.13 -8.70
N SER A 12 -4.96 2.35 -9.97
CA SER A 12 -5.95 2.43 -11.04
C SER A 12 -5.31 1.91 -12.31
N SER A 13 -6.14 1.48 -13.26
CA SER A 13 -5.63 0.91 -14.50
C SER A 13 -4.96 1.96 -15.40
N SER A 14 -5.30 3.23 -15.22
CA SER A 14 -4.67 4.31 -15.99
C SER A 14 -3.42 4.88 -15.31
N CYS A 15 -3.06 4.37 -14.16
CA CYS A 15 -1.93 4.90 -13.40
C CYS A 15 -0.63 4.28 -13.91
N THR A 16 0.27 5.11 -14.42
CA THR A 16 1.54 4.62 -14.95
C THR A 16 2.56 4.35 -13.86
N ARG A 17 2.37 4.94 -12.67
CA ARG A 17 3.30 4.77 -11.56
C ARG A 17 2.93 3.61 -10.64
N CYS A 18 1.70 3.12 -10.74
CA CYS A 18 1.25 2.08 -9.83
C CYS A 18 2.04 0.77 -9.95
N PRO A 19 2.41 0.31 -11.16
CA PRO A 19 3.24 -0.89 -11.25
C PRO A 19 4.60 -0.70 -10.58
N ILE A 20 5.14 0.52 -10.62
CA ILE A 20 6.42 0.80 -9.97
C ILE A 20 6.27 0.70 -8.45
N ALA A 21 5.19 1.27 -7.90
CA ALA A 21 4.94 1.19 -6.46
C ALA A 21 4.77 -0.25 -6.04
N LYS A 22 4.05 -1.04 -6.82
CA LYS A 22 3.86 -2.46 -6.56
C LYS A 22 5.20 -3.20 -6.54
N PHE A 23 6.05 -2.91 -7.51
CA PHE A 23 7.37 -3.55 -7.59
C PHE A 23 8.20 -3.23 -6.34
N ILE A 24 8.22 -1.97 -5.94
CA ILE A 24 9.00 -1.55 -4.78
C ILE A 24 8.48 -2.21 -3.52
N LEU A 25 7.16 -2.22 -3.34
CA LEU A 25 6.55 -2.84 -2.18
C LEU A 25 6.84 -4.34 -2.13
N ASN A 26 6.71 -5.01 -3.26
CA ASN A 26 6.98 -6.44 -3.33
C ASN A 26 8.44 -6.72 -2.96
N ARG A 27 9.34 -5.89 -3.41
CA ARG A 27 10.77 -6.05 -3.14
C ARG A 27 11.06 -5.89 -1.65
N VAL A 28 10.46 -4.86 -1.03
CA VAL A 28 10.64 -4.64 0.40
C VAL A 28 10.08 -5.81 1.21
N LEU A 29 8.90 -6.30 0.83
CA LEU A 29 8.30 -7.43 1.54
C LEU A 29 9.15 -8.68 1.40
N SER A 30 9.72 -8.91 0.21
CA SER A 30 10.57 -10.07 -0.03
C SER A 30 11.79 -10.07 0.88
N THR A 31 12.37 -8.91 1.13
CA THR A 31 13.54 -8.84 2.01
C THR A 31 13.20 -9.19 3.46
N LYS A 32 11.91 -9.15 3.80
CA LYS A 32 11.45 -9.49 5.14
C LYS A 32 10.81 -10.86 5.21
N GLY A 33 10.86 -11.61 4.10
CA GLY A 33 10.27 -12.94 4.06
C GLY A 33 8.76 -12.93 4.05
N LEU A 34 8.14 -11.84 3.62
CA LEU A 34 6.69 -11.71 3.57
C LEU A 34 6.19 -11.86 2.14
N SER A 35 5.05 -12.54 1.99
CA SER A 35 4.44 -12.77 0.70
C SER A 35 3.57 -11.57 0.33
N TYR A 36 3.80 -11.02 -0.87
CA TYR A 36 2.99 -9.91 -1.35
C TYR A 36 1.50 -10.29 -1.40
N SER A 37 1.20 -11.45 -1.95
CA SER A 37 -0.20 -11.84 -2.15
C SER A 37 -0.93 -12.05 -0.83
N GLU A 38 -0.21 -12.42 0.22
CA GLU A 38 -0.83 -12.64 1.53
C GLU A 38 -0.83 -11.39 2.39
N THR A 39 0.04 -10.45 2.10
CA THR A 39 0.26 -9.27 2.94
C THR A 39 -0.45 -8.04 2.41
N VAL A 40 -0.60 -7.92 1.10
CA VAL A 40 -1.10 -6.71 0.46
C VAL A 40 -2.46 -6.97 -0.18
N GLU A 41 -3.37 -6.03 0.05
CA GLU A 41 -4.64 -6.01 -0.66
C GLU A 41 -4.60 -4.83 -1.62
N GLU A 42 -4.76 -5.11 -2.91
CA GLU A 42 -4.82 -4.06 -3.92
C GLU A 42 -6.25 -3.54 -4.02
N ARG A 43 -6.38 -2.23 -4.03
CA ARG A 43 -7.68 -1.57 -4.11
C ARG A 43 -7.71 -0.73 -5.37
N ASP A 44 -8.58 -1.07 -6.30
CA ASP A 44 -8.65 -0.40 -7.60
C ASP A 44 -9.66 0.74 -7.51
N ALA A 45 -9.15 1.97 -7.40
CA ALA A 45 -10.00 3.14 -7.22
C ALA A 45 -10.77 3.49 -8.47
N GLU A 46 -10.36 2.95 -9.62
CA GLU A 46 -11.05 3.22 -10.87
C GLU A 46 -12.24 2.30 -11.07
N LYS A 47 -12.14 1.05 -10.63
CA LYS A 47 -13.16 0.04 -10.86
C LYS A 47 -14.07 -0.18 -9.66
N ASP A 48 -13.62 0.20 -8.47
CA ASP A 48 -14.33 -0.07 -7.23
C ASP A 48 -14.66 1.25 -6.55
N SER A 49 -15.96 1.59 -6.51
CA SER A 49 -16.38 2.86 -5.92
C SER A 49 -16.08 2.94 -4.42
N ASN A 50 -16.06 1.80 -3.73
CA ASN A 50 -15.68 1.80 -2.32
C ASN A 50 -14.21 2.16 -2.17
N ALA A 51 -13.36 1.65 -3.05
CA ALA A 51 -11.94 1.98 -3.01
C ALA A 51 -11.73 3.47 -3.29
N MET A 52 -12.48 4.03 -4.23
CA MET A 52 -12.38 5.46 -4.51
C MET A 52 -12.83 6.28 -3.30
N ALA A 53 -13.90 5.88 -2.64
CA ALA A 53 -14.37 6.59 -1.45
C ALA A 53 -13.31 6.54 -0.35
N GLU A 54 -12.66 5.38 -0.16
CA GLU A 54 -11.60 5.25 0.83
C GLU A 54 -10.44 6.17 0.49
N LEU A 55 -10.09 6.25 -0.78
CA LEU A 55 -9.00 7.10 -1.23
C LEU A 55 -9.29 8.57 -0.93
N LEU A 56 -10.52 9.00 -1.19
CA LEU A 56 -10.92 10.37 -0.90
C LEU A 56 -10.86 10.66 0.60
N MET A 57 -11.20 9.67 1.42
CA MET A 57 -11.11 9.84 2.87
C MET A 57 -9.67 9.94 3.35
N LEU A 58 -8.72 9.52 2.52
CA LEU A 58 -7.30 9.68 2.81
C LEU A 58 -6.75 11.00 2.24
N ASP A 59 -7.65 11.89 1.83
CA ASP A 59 -7.29 13.18 1.25
C ASP A 59 -6.46 13.04 -0.02
N SER A 60 -6.80 12.04 -0.84
CA SER A 60 -6.09 11.81 -2.07
C SER A 60 -7.07 11.52 -3.19
N VAL A 61 -6.75 11.97 -4.40
CA VAL A 61 -7.54 11.66 -5.59
C VAL A 61 -6.70 10.93 -6.63
N ASN A 62 -5.41 10.82 -6.41
CA ASN A 62 -4.49 10.18 -7.35
C ASN A 62 -3.87 8.95 -6.74
N THR A 63 -3.35 8.08 -7.59
CA THR A 63 -2.68 6.84 -7.20
C THR A 63 -1.25 6.88 -7.67
N PRO A 64 -0.35 6.10 -7.11
CA PRO A 64 -0.58 5.11 -6.05
C PRO A 64 -0.65 5.72 -4.66
N VAL A 65 -1.37 5.07 -3.76
CA VAL A 65 -1.37 5.42 -2.33
C VAL A 65 -1.20 4.12 -1.56
N LEU A 66 -0.26 4.13 -0.63
CA LEU A 66 0.07 2.96 0.18
C LEU A 66 -0.31 3.23 1.62
N VAL A 67 -1.09 2.32 2.21
CA VAL A 67 -1.48 2.43 3.61
C VAL A 67 -0.93 1.22 4.35
N ALA A 68 -0.06 1.46 5.31
CA ALA A 68 0.52 0.41 6.14
C ALA A 68 0.29 0.81 7.60
N GLY A 69 -0.80 0.31 8.17
CA GLY A 69 -1.19 0.70 9.52
C GLY A 69 -1.51 2.18 9.56
N ASP A 70 -0.79 2.93 10.38
CA ASP A 70 -1.01 4.37 10.52
C ASP A 70 -0.25 5.21 9.49
N VAL A 71 0.58 4.56 8.67
CA VAL A 71 1.40 5.28 7.71
C VAL A 71 0.70 5.32 6.37
N VAL A 72 0.55 6.51 5.81
CA VAL A 72 -0.04 6.71 4.48
C VAL A 72 1.01 7.37 3.61
N LEU A 73 1.37 6.69 2.52
CA LEU A 73 2.31 7.23 1.54
C LEU A 73 1.54 7.54 0.27
N ARG A 74 1.55 8.80 -0.14
CA ARG A 74 0.77 9.28 -1.27
C ARG A 74 1.66 9.51 -2.47
N GLU A 75 1.26 8.97 -3.60
CA GLU A 75 1.86 9.25 -4.90
C GLU A 75 3.37 9.03 -4.86
N GLU A 76 4.16 10.06 -5.00
CA GLU A 76 5.62 9.91 -5.07
C GLU A 76 6.22 9.29 -3.82
N GLU A 77 5.59 9.49 -2.67
CA GLU A 77 6.08 8.87 -1.45
C GLU A 77 6.06 7.35 -1.55
N ALA A 78 5.05 6.80 -2.23
CA ALA A 78 4.93 5.36 -2.41
C ALA A 78 5.95 4.83 -3.43
N LEU A 79 6.68 5.70 -4.10
CA LEU A 79 7.73 5.33 -5.04
C LEU A 79 9.12 5.43 -4.43
N LYS A 80 9.22 5.81 -3.17
CA LYS A 80 10.51 5.94 -2.49
C LYS A 80 10.74 4.72 -1.62
N GLU A 81 11.69 3.89 -2.02
CA GLU A 81 11.93 2.63 -1.35
C GLU A 81 12.19 2.81 0.14
N ARG A 82 12.91 3.86 0.51
CA ARG A 82 13.20 4.12 1.91
C ARG A 82 11.93 4.33 2.72
N LEU A 83 11.00 5.11 2.18
CA LEU A 83 9.75 5.38 2.87
C LEU A 83 8.86 4.14 2.93
N VAL A 84 8.84 3.37 1.84
CA VAL A 84 8.08 2.12 1.81
C VAL A 84 8.63 1.15 2.83
N ARG A 85 9.96 1.05 2.92
CA ARG A 85 10.59 0.15 3.89
C ARG A 85 10.24 0.57 5.32
N GLU A 86 10.31 1.86 5.62
CA GLU A 86 9.98 2.33 6.97
C GLU A 86 8.51 2.04 7.30
N ALA A 87 7.62 2.24 6.34
CA ALA A 87 6.20 1.98 6.54
C ALA A 87 5.95 0.49 6.81
N VAL A 88 6.59 -0.38 6.03
CA VAL A 88 6.43 -1.82 6.21
C VAL A 88 7.00 -2.27 7.54
N GLU A 89 8.15 -1.71 7.94
CA GLU A 89 8.76 -2.07 9.21
C GLU A 89 7.87 -1.67 10.38
N LYS A 90 7.28 -0.49 10.32
CA LYS A 90 6.36 -0.06 11.36
C LYS A 90 5.13 -0.95 11.41
N TRP A 91 4.59 -1.26 10.24
CA TRP A 91 3.42 -2.12 10.16
C TRP A 91 3.72 -3.51 10.74
N ALA A 92 4.84 -4.09 10.34
CA ALA A 92 5.22 -5.43 10.81
C ALA A 92 5.46 -5.44 12.31
N SER A 93 6.10 -4.39 12.82
CA SER A 93 6.38 -4.29 14.24
C SER A 93 5.08 -4.23 15.05
N SER A 94 4.09 -3.50 14.58
CA SER A 94 2.81 -3.39 15.28
C SER A 94 2.01 -4.70 15.21
N LYS A 95 2.34 -5.57 14.25
CA LYS A 95 1.68 -6.88 14.14
C LYS A 95 2.44 -7.98 14.85
N GLY A 96 3.58 -7.68 15.43
CA GLY A 96 4.40 -8.67 16.12
C GLY A 96 5.21 -9.54 15.18
N LEU A 97 5.46 -9.05 13.98
CA LEU A 97 6.20 -9.80 12.97
C LEU A 97 7.70 -9.52 13.00
#